data_82eb88346b99c4aebba960c0c109ff4e
#
_entry.id   82eb88346b99c4aebba960c0c109ff4e
#
_cell.length_a   1.000
_cell.length_b   1.000
_cell.length_c   1.000
_cell.angle_alpha   90.00
_cell.angle_beta   90.00
_cell.angle_gamma   90.00
#
_symmetry.space_group_name_H-M   'P 1'
#
loop_
_entity.id
_entity.type
_entity.pdbx_description
1 polymer ?
#
loop_
_entity_poly.entity_id
_entity_poly.type
_entity_poly.pdbx_seq_one_letter_code
_entity_poly.pdbx_strand_id
1 'polypeptide(L)'
;AFFLDPQPSLMLGAGDTLVETYASIVDAPLAIVLPAETGVVTKEAYDQFDASPIAPESYENLSALLRAAGNSGVTPDHDASKQLIQQVASLLFNNLAPAAKSLKPQVAEVEEWLKTQPGVLGAQVSGSGSSSFALCESQDTANAIAAAAQAKGWRGFSTTCKL
;
A
#
# COMPACT_ATOMS: atom_id res chain seq x y z
N ALA A 1 10.48 -0.94 -14.70
CA ALA A 1 10.65 0.53 -14.68
C ALA A 1 10.90 1.03 -13.27
N PHE A 2 10.06 0.68 -12.28
CA PHE A 2 10.16 1.14 -10.88
C PHE A 2 11.55 0.94 -10.24
N PHE A 3 12.22 -0.18 -10.49
CA PHE A 3 13.56 -0.45 -9.94
C PHE A 3 14.69 0.36 -10.60
N LEU A 4 14.42 1.04 -11.70
CA LEU A 4 15.40 1.89 -12.38
C LEU A 4 15.32 3.34 -11.88
N ASP A 5 14.12 3.77 -11.48
CA ASP A 5 13.86 5.10 -10.91
C ASP A 5 12.72 4.98 -9.89
N PRO A 6 13.06 4.77 -8.60
CA PRO A 6 12.08 4.47 -7.55
C PRO A 6 11.41 5.75 -7.05
N GLN A 7 10.54 6.33 -7.86
CA GLN A 7 9.70 7.47 -7.52
C GLN A 7 8.22 7.06 -7.54
N PRO A 8 7.35 7.76 -6.78
CA PRO A 8 5.92 7.61 -6.91
C PRO A 8 5.51 7.86 -8.36
N SER A 9 4.84 6.92 -9.00
CA SER A 9 4.59 6.99 -10.44
C SER A 9 3.23 6.40 -10.78
N LEU A 10 2.56 7.01 -11.74
CA LEU A 10 1.38 6.44 -12.39
C LEU A 10 1.83 5.65 -13.63
N MET A 11 1.51 4.37 -13.61
CA MET A 11 1.77 3.45 -14.72
C MET A 11 0.46 2.94 -15.29
N LEU A 12 0.37 2.78 -16.59
CA LEU A 12 -0.76 2.17 -17.30
C LEU A 12 -0.34 0.89 -18.04
N GLY A 13 -1.30 0.27 -18.70
CA GLY A 13 -1.10 -0.99 -19.41
C GLY A 13 -0.82 -2.13 -18.46
N ALA A 14 0.17 -2.94 -18.75
CA ALA A 14 0.68 -4.00 -17.87
C ALA A 14 1.76 -3.49 -16.88
N GLY A 15 1.75 -2.19 -16.55
CA GLY A 15 2.80 -1.53 -15.75
C GLY A 15 4.04 -1.20 -16.60
N ASP A 16 3.88 -1.05 -17.89
CA ASP A 16 4.92 -0.80 -18.88
C ASP A 16 4.89 0.62 -19.47
N THR A 17 3.78 1.34 -19.27
CA THR A 17 3.61 2.71 -19.75
C THR A 17 3.66 3.69 -18.60
N LEU A 18 4.76 4.42 -18.44
CA LEU A 18 4.87 5.52 -17.47
C LEU A 18 4.06 6.72 -17.97
N VAL A 19 3.08 7.14 -17.18
CA VAL A 19 2.22 8.30 -17.49
C VAL A 19 2.69 9.54 -16.78
N GLU A 20 2.98 9.41 -15.47
CA GLU A 20 3.36 10.54 -14.63
C GLU A 20 4.26 10.08 -13.50
N THR A 21 5.21 10.91 -13.11
CA THR A 21 6.07 10.73 -11.94
C THR A 21 5.81 11.88 -10.97
N TYR A 22 5.64 11.57 -9.70
CA TYR A 22 5.41 12.55 -8.65
C TYR A 22 6.69 12.80 -7.86
N ALA A 23 6.87 14.03 -7.37
CA ALA A 23 7.99 14.36 -6.52
C ALA A 23 7.91 13.54 -5.22
N SER A 24 9.00 12.88 -4.85
CA SER A 24 9.11 12.20 -3.57
C SER A 24 9.46 13.23 -2.48
N ILE A 25 8.53 13.55 -1.62
CA ILE A 25 8.63 14.62 -0.63
C ILE A 25 8.63 14.14 0.82
N VAL A 26 8.20 12.91 1.05
CA VAL A 26 8.09 12.31 2.40
C VAL A 26 8.53 10.86 2.38
N ASP A 27 9.31 10.47 3.40
CA ASP A 27 9.57 9.07 3.71
C ASP A 27 8.51 8.57 4.69
N ALA A 28 7.56 7.77 4.20
CA ALA A 28 6.48 7.24 5.03
C ALA A 28 6.87 5.90 5.67
N PRO A 29 6.78 5.77 7.01
CA PRO A 29 7.01 4.50 7.68
C PRO A 29 6.03 3.42 7.22
N LEU A 30 6.54 2.24 6.91
CA LEU A 30 5.79 1.15 6.30
C LEU A 30 6.05 -0.18 7.02
N ALA A 31 4.99 -0.86 7.40
CA ALA A 31 5.03 -2.27 7.78
C ALA A 31 4.51 -3.12 6.62
N ILE A 32 5.19 -4.24 6.33
CA ILE A 32 4.79 -5.22 5.32
C ILE A 32 4.58 -6.56 6.03
N VAL A 33 3.42 -7.17 5.85
CA VAL A 33 3.08 -8.44 6.49
C VAL A 33 2.56 -9.43 5.45
N LEU A 34 3.06 -10.67 5.54
CA LEU A 34 2.61 -11.78 4.73
C LEU A 34 2.11 -12.91 5.65
N PRO A 35 1.00 -13.59 5.32
CA PRO A 35 0.59 -14.79 6.03
C PRO A 35 1.69 -15.87 5.95
N ALA A 36 1.67 -16.82 6.91
CA ALA A 36 2.66 -17.92 6.95
C ALA A 36 2.63 -18.75 5.67
N GLU A 37 1.42 -19.09 5.22
CA GLU A 37 1.18 -19.72 3.94
C GLU A 37 0.98 -18.65 2.86
N THR A 38 1.95 -18.52 1.97
CA THR A 38 1.93 -17.54 0.89
C THR A 38 1.44 -18.15 -0.42
N GLY A 39 1.00 -17.32 -1.34
CA GLY A 39 0.76 -17.69 -2.72
C GLY A 39 -0.68 -17.54 -3.17
N VAL A 40 -1.09 -16.30 -3.39
CA VAL A 40 -2.15 -16.03 -4.38
C VAL A 40 -1.51 -16.17 -5.76
N VAL A 41 -2.07 -17.02 -6.60
CA VAL A 41 -1.64 -17.11 -8.00
C VAL A 41 -2.14 -15.87 -8.72
N THR A 42 -1.21 -15.05 -9.20
CA THR A 42 -1.53 -13.74 -9.81
C THR A 42 -2.57 -13.86 -10.93
N LYS A 43 -2.43 -14.88 -11.80
CA LYS A 43 -3.40 -15.12 -12.86
C LYS A 43 -4.81 -15.35 -12.33
N GLU A 44 -4.96 -16.16 -11.29
CA GLU A 44 -6.28 -16.45 -10.68
C GLU A 44 -6.91 -15.19 -10.07
N ALA A 45 -6.09 -14.29 -9.48
CA ALA A 45 -6.57 -13.02 -8.95
C ALA A 45 -7.13 -12.11 -10.06
N TYR A 46 -6.46 -12.05 -11.21
CA TYR A 46 -6.97 -11.30 -12.37
C TYR A 46 -8.22 -11.96 -12.97
N ASP A 47 -8.22 -13.27 -13.17
CA ASP A 47 -9.39 -14.00 -13.69
C ASP A 47 -10.63 -13.78 -12.76
N GLN A 48 -10.42 -13.78 -11.44
CA GLN A 48 -11.48 -13.52 -10.47
C GLN A 48 -11.94 -12.05 -10.50
N PHE A 49 -11.02 -11.11 -10.68
CA PHE A 49 -11.35 -9.68 -10.82
C PHE A 49 -12.17 -9.41 -12.09
N ASP A 50 -11.76 -9.98 -13.23
CA ASP A 50 -12.47 -9.83 -14.50
C ASP A 50 -13.89 -10.43 -14.47
N ALA A 51 -14.10 -11.45 -13.64
CA ALA A 51 -15.41 -12.03 -13.38
C ALA A 51 -16.26 -11.23 -12.38
N SER A 52 -15.70 -10.19 -11.74
CA SER A 52 -16.37 -9.41 -10.70
C SER A 52 -17.30 -8.35 -11.30
N PRO A 53 -18.55 -8.21 -10.81
CA PRO A 53 -19.46 -7.14 -11.22
C PRO A 53 -19.12 -5.77 -10.58
N ILE A 54 -18.11 -5.68 -9.73
CA ILE A 54 -17.78 -4.45 -8.98
C ILE A 54 -17.00 -3.52 -9.89
N ALA A 55 -17.47 -2.27 -10.02
CA ALA A 55 -16.75 -1.23 -10.73
C ALA A 55 -15.42 -0.93 -10.01
N PRO A 56 -14.29 -0.82 -10.74
CA PRO A 56 -13.00 -0.49 -10.14
C PRO A 56 -13.01 0.93 -9.55
N GLU A 57 -12.29 1.11 -8.45
CA GLU A 57 -11.99 2.43 -7.92
C GLU A 57 -10.98 3.17 -8.79
N SER A 58 -11.04 4.52 -8.76
CA SER A 58 -10.21 5.39 -9.58
C SER A 58 -9.02 5.94 -8.81
N TYR A 59 -7.90 6.09 -9.49
CA TYR A 59 -6.65 6.68 -8.98
C TYR A 59 -6.67 8.22 -8.94
N GLU A 60 -7.67 8.88 -9.48
CA GLU A 60 -7.67 10.32 -9.77
C GLU A 60 -7.47 11.19 -8.53
N ASN A 61 -8.13 10.86 -7.42
CA ASN A 61 -8.00 11.61 -6.16
C ASN A 61 -6.59 11.48 -5.57
N LEU A 62 -6.00 10.29 -5.59
CA LEU A 62 -4.64 10.06 -5.12
C LEU A 62 -3.62 10.79 -6.00
N SER A 63 -3.79 10.71 -7.32
CA SER A 63 -2.95 11.41 -8.29
C SER A 63 -3.01 12.93 -8.09
N ALA A 64 -4.20 13.49 -7.90
CA ALA A 64 -4.39 14.93 -7.64
C ALA A 64 -3.70 15.37 -6.34
N LEU A 65 -3.81 14.57 -5.28
CA LEU A 65 -3.15 14.83 -4.00
C LEU A 65 -1.62 14.86 -4.14
N LEU A 66 -1.03 13.84 -4.76
CA LEU A 66 0.43 13.73 -4.95
C LEU A 66 0.97 14.86 -5.84
N ARG A 67 0.22 15.23 -6.88
CA ARG A 67 0.58 16.35 -7.76
C ARG A 67 0.54 17.69 -7.00
N ALA A 68 -0.47 17.93 -6.20
CA ALA A 68 -0.59 19.14 -5.39
C ALA A 68 0.54 19.25 -4.36
N ALA A 69 0.86 18.16 -3.69
CA ALA A 69 1.93 18.10 -2.70
C ALA A 69 3.31 18.36 -3.35
N GLY A 70 3.61 17.68 -4.47
CA GLY A 70 4.88 17.83 -5.19
C GLY A 70 5.09 19.24 -5.78
N ASN A 71 4.01 19.89 -6.22
CA ASN A 71 4.07 21.23 -6.80
C ASN A 71 4.25 22.36 -5.77
N SER A 72 4.11 22.07 -4.48
CA SER A 72 4.28 23.08 -3.42
C SER A 72 5.70 23.70 -3.39
N GLY A 73 6.70 22.96 -3.89
CA GLY A 73 8.11 23.35 -3.86
C GLY A 73 8.70 23.51 -2.46
N VAL A 74 7.96 23.09 -1.43
CA VAL A 74 8.32 23.20 -0.02
C VAL A 74 8.49 21.78 0.54
N THR A 75 9.63 21.52 1.15
CA THR A 75 9.78 20.30 1.96
C THR A 75 8.87 20.42 3.18
N PRO A 76 7.90 19.50 3.35
CA PRO A 76 6.97 19.58 4.46
C PRO A 76 7.71 19.39 5.79
N ASP A 77 7.29 20.14 6.81
CA ASP A 77 7.70 19.89 8.19
C ASP A 77 7.09 18.57 8.70
N HIS A 78 7.37 18.25 9.97
CA HIS A 78 6.91 16.98 10.56
C HIS A 78 5.37 16.83 10.54
N ASP A 79 4.65 17.90 10.87
CA ASP A 79 3.19 17.87 10.97
C ASP A 79 2.55 17.80 9.57
N ALA A 80 3.06 18.56 8.61
CA ALA A 80 2.63 18.50 7.22
C ALA A 80 2.91 17.13 6.57
N SER A 81 4.07 16.53 6.89
CA SER A 81 4.42 15.18 6.47
C SER A 81 3.44 14.15 6.99
N LYS A 82 3.10 14.22 8.29
CA LYS A 82 2.12 13.32 8.92
C LYS A 82 0.74 13.48 8.28
N GLN A 83 0.30 14.71 8.04
CA GLN A 83 -0.97 14.99 7.38
C GLN A 83 -1.01 14.42 5.96
N LEU A 84 0.06 14.57 5.18
CA LEU A 84 0.12 13.99 3.83
C LEU A 84 0.03 12.47 3.87
N ILE A 85 0.77 11.80 4.77
CA ILE A 85 0.70 10.35 4.93
C ILE A 85 -0.73 9.91 5.30
N GLN A 86 -1.41 10.63 6.20
CA GLN A 86 -2.80 10.35 6.56
C GLN A 86 -3.76 10.50 5.37
N GLN A 87 -3.59 11.54 4.57
CA GLN A 87 -4.41 11.76 3.36
C GLN A 87 -4.18 10.65 2.33
N VAL A 88 -2.92 10.28 2.06
CA VAL A 88 -2.60 9.14 1.18
C VAL A 88 -3.21 7.86 1.73
N ALA A 89 -3.07 7.60 3.03
CA ALA A 89 -3.61 6.41 3.68
C ALA A 89 -5.14 6.29 3.53
N SER A 90 -5.85 7.42 3.56
CA SER A 90 -7.32 7.45 3.36
C SER A 90 -7.76 7.20 1.92
N LEU A 91 -6.85 7.35 0.96
CA LEU A 91 -7.09 7.16 -0.47
C LEU A 91 -6.50 5.84 -1.01
N LEU A 92 -5.96 5.00 -0.13
CA LEU A 92 -5.44 3.69 -0.53
C LEU A 92 -6.57 2.80 -1.04
N PHE A 93 -6.39 2.24 -2.22
CA PHE A 93 -7.26 1.22 -2.76
C PHE A 93 -6.47 0.15 -3.53
N ASN A 94 -7.07 -1.01 -3.70
CA ASN A 94 -6.54 -2.07 -4.56
C ASN A 94 -7.71 -2.88 -5.13
N ASN A 95 -7.97 -2.69 -6.40
CA ASN A 95 -9.07 -3.36 -7.11
C ASN A 95 -8.92 -4.89 -7.15
N LEU A 96 -7.71 -5.43 -6.99
CA LEU A 96 -7.46 -6.87 -6.88
C LEU A 96 -7.67 -7.43 -5.47
N ALA A 97 -7.76 -6.58 -4.43
CA ALA A 97 -7.86 -7.04 -3.05
C ALA A 97 -9.09 -7.94 -2.77
N PRO A 98 -10.29 -7.65 -3.29
CA PRO A 98 -11.44 -8.56 -3.11
C PRO A 98 -11.19 -9.95 -3.67
N ALA A 99 -10.58 -10.05 -4.87
CA ALA A 99 -10.23 -11.31 -5.49
C ALA A 99 -9.16 -12.07 -4.67
N ALA A 100 -8.08 -11.38 -4.24
CA ALA A 100 -7.04 -11.96 -3.42
C ALA A 100 -7.58 -12.54 -2.11
N LYS A 101 -8.46 -11.80 -1.43
CA LYS A 101 -9.11 -12.23 -0.17
C LYS A 101 -10.06 -13.41 -0.36
N SER A 102 -10.78 -13.44 -1.49
CA SER A 102 -11.66 -14.57 -1.84
C SER A 102 -10.85 -15.85 -2.10
N LEU A 103 -9.73 -15.73 -2.81
CA LEU A 103 -8.86 -16.88 -3.13
C LEU A 103 -8.08 -17.37 -1.91
N LYS A 104 -7.70 -16.47 -1.01
CA LYS A 104 -6.91 -16.75 0.20
C LYS A 104 -7.44 -15.94 1.39
N PRO A 105 -8.31 -16.52 2.23
CA PRO A 105 -8.86 -15.84 3.41
C PRO A 105 -7.81 -15.28 4.38
N GLN A 106 -6.62 -15.90 4.44
CA GLN A 106 -5.49 -15.43 5.26
C GLN A 106 -5.02 -14.02 4.84
N VAL A 107 -5.23 -13.62 3.57
CA VAL A 107 -4.93 -12.25 3.11
C VAL A 107 -5.87 -11.26 3.79
N ALA A 108 -7.15 -11.61 3.90
CA ALA A 108 -8.13 -10.79 4.62
C ALA A 108 -7.79 -10.70 6.11
N GLU A 109 -7.40 -11.82 6.74
CA GLU A 109 -7.01 -11.86 8.15
C GLU A 109 -5.85 -10.90 8.45
N VAL A 110 -4.81 -10.93 7.61
CA VAL A 110 -3.64 -10.04 7.76
C VAL A 110 -4.04 -8.57 7.58
N GLU A 111 -4.80 -8.23 6.55
CA GLU A 111 -5.18 -6.84 6.28
C GLU A 111 -6.08 -6.28 7.40
N GLU A 112 -7.09 -7.03 7.85
CA GLU A 112 -7.96 -6.61 8.94
C GLU A 112 -7.19 -6.48 10.26
N TRP A 113 -6.27 -7.41 10.56
CA TRP A 113 -5.39 -7.28 11.71
C TRP A 113 -4.54 -6.02 11.63
N LEU A 114 -3.92 -5.69 10.49
CA LEU A 114 -3.15 -4.47 10.31
C LEU A 114 -3.99 -3.22 10.62
N LYS A 115 -5.24 -3.17 10.15
CA LYS A 115 -6.15 -2.04 10.40
C LYS A 115 -6.48 -1.84 11.89
N THR A 116 -6.35 -2.88 12.70
CA THR A 116 -6.60 -2.78 14.15
C THR A 116 -5.38 -2.38 14.96
N GLN A 117 -4.19 -2.30 14.36
CA GLN A 117 -2.98 -2.00 15.12
C GLN A 117 -2.89 -0.50 15.47
N PRO A 118 -2.51 -0.16 16.71
CA PRO A 118 -2.30 1.23 17.10
C PRO A 118 -1.25 1.92 16.21
N GLY A 119 -1.53 3.15 15.79
CA GLY A 119 -0.63 3.95 14.96
C GLY A 119 -0.58 3.57 13.49
N VAL A 120 -1.46 2.66 13.02
CA VAL A 120 -1.69 2.43 11.60
C VAL A 120 -2.61 3.51 11.06
N LEU A 121 -2.18 4.19 10.01
CA LEU A 121 -2.92 5.25 9.33
C LEU A 121 -3.80 4.70 8.20
N GLY A 122 -3.39 3.61 7.58
CA GLY A 122 -4.13 2.88 6.56
C GLY A 122 -3.40 1.61 6.18
N ALA A 123 -4.14 0.57 5.77
CA ALA A 123 -3.58 -0.70 5.34
C ALA A 123 -4.29 -1.22 4.10
N GLN A 124 -3.54 -1.91 3.23
CA GLN A 124 -4.05 -2.44 1.97
C GLN A 124 -3.26 -3.68 1.54
N VAL A 125 -3.91 -4.56 0.81
CA VAL A 125 -3.25 -5.66 0.08
C VAL A 125 -2.36 -5.10 -1.02
N SER A 126 -1.17 -5.63 -1.19
CA SER A 126 -0.23 -5.22 -2.23
C SER A 126 -0.41 -6.07 -3.49
N GLY A 127 -0.76 -5.41 -4.60
CA GLY A 127 -0.96 -6.07 -5.90
C GLY A 127 -1.99 -7.21 -5.82
N SER A 128 -1.66 -8.36 -6.38
CA SER A 128 -2.50 -9.58 -6.31
C SER A 128 -2.44 -10.29 -4.95
N GLY A 129 -1.76 -9.74 -3.94
CA GLY A 129 -1.50 -10.41 -2.67
C GLY A 129 -0.29 -11.38 -2.83
N SER A 130 0.04 -12.15 -1.82
CA SER A 130 -0.56 -12.30 -0.47
C SER A 130 -0.05 -11.28 0.55
N SER A 131 0.91 -10.43 0.21
CA SER A 131 1.41 -9.39 1.11
C SER A 131 0.38 -8.28 1.30
N SER A 132 0.31 -7.77 2.52
CA SER A 132 -0.39 -6.52 2.85
C SER A 132 0.61 -5.55 3.47
N PHE A 133 0.36 -4.27 3.30
CA PHE A 133 1.18 -3.22 3.91
C PHE A 133 0.32 -2.28 4.74
N ALA A 134 0.97 -1.60 5.68
CA ALA A 134 0.37 -0.54 6.49
C ALA A 134 1.27 0.69 6.48
N LEU A 135 0.70 1.85 6.16
CA LEU A 135 1.31 3.15 6.44
C LEU A 135 1.17 3.44 7.93
N CYS A 136 2.26 3.80 8.57
CA CYS A 136 2.36 3.97 10.01
C CYS A 136 2.67 5.43 10.39
N GLU A 137 2.29 5.84 11.59
CA GLU A 137 2.56 7.19 12.11
C GLU A 137 4.05 7.40 12.44
N SER A 138 4.81 6.32 12.67
CA SER A 138 6.23 6.37 12.98
C SER A 138 6.95 5.07 12.59
N GLN A 139 8.28 5.13 12.47
CA GLN A 139 9.11 3.95 12.24
C GLN A 139 9.05 2.97 13.41
N ASP A 140 8.92 3.46 14.64
CA ASP A 140 8.76 2.61 15.82
C ASP A 140 7.45 1.81 15.76
N THR A 141 6.37 2.43 15.30
CA THR A 141 5.10 1.73 15.02
C THR A 141 5.28 0.64 13.97
N ALA A 142 5.93 0.94 12.85
CA ALA A 142 6.19 -0.04 11.80
C ALA A 142 7.04 -1.23 12.31
N ASN A 143 8.06 -0.95 13.13
CA ASN A 143 8.91 -1.96 13.77
C ASN A 143 8.09 -2.85 14.73
N ALA A 144 7.26 -2.25 15.58
CA ALA A 144 6.41 -2.98 16.52
C ALA A 144 5.41 -3.90 15.80
N ILE A 145 4.79 -3.42 14.72
CA ILE A 145 3.87 -4.21 13.90
C ILE A 145 4.59 -5.38 13.24
N ALA A 146 5.77 -5.17 12.68
CA ALA A 146 6.57 -6.24 12.08
C ALA A 146 6.91 -7.33 13.10
N ALA A 147 7.32 -6.95 14.32
CA ALA A 147 7.61 -7.89 15.40
C ALA A 147 6.35 -8.63 15.88
N ALA A 148 5.21 -7.93 16.02
CA ALA A 148 3.94 -8.53 16.40
C ALA A 148 3.42 -9.53 15.34
N ALA A 149 3.60 -9.24 14.06
CA ALA A 149 3.28 -10.15 12.98
C ALA A 149 4.13 -11.44 13.06
N GLN A 150 5.43 -11.31 13.33
CA GLN A 150 6.32 -12.46 13.52
C GLN A 150 5.91 -13.31 14.73
N ALA A 151 5.50 -12.69 15.82
CA ALA A 151 4.98 -13.40 17.00
C ALA A 151 3.69 -14.18 16.72
N LYS A 152 2.91 -13.79 15.71
CA LYS A 152 1.74 -14.54 15.21
C LYS A 152 2.11 -15.67 14.21
N GLY A 153 3.37 -15.84 13.90
CA GLY A 153 3.85 -16.80 12.91
C GLY A 153 3.76 -16.31 11.46
N TRP A 154 3.48 -15.03 11.25
CA TRP A 154 3.51 -14.39 9.93
C TRP A 154 4.91 -13.83 9.61
N ARG A 155 5.12 -13.42 8.38
CA ARG A 155 6.36 -12.75 7.98
C ARG A 155 6.12 -11.25 8.05
N GLY A 156 6.82 -10.55 8.96
CA GLY A 156 6.72 -9.11 9.17
C GLY A 156 8.03 -8.40 8.86
N PHE A 157 7.95 -7.28 8.16
CA PHE A 157 9.07 -6.40 7.81
C PHE A 157 8.67 -4.96 8.06
N SER A 158 9.65 -4.12 8.40
CA SER A 158 9.49 -2.67 8.48
C SER A 158 10.46 -1.96 7.55
N THR A 159 10.03 -0.89 6.93
CA THR A 159 10.81 -0.07 6.01
C THR A 159 10.20 1.32 5.90
N THR A 160 10.64 2.11 4.94
CA THR A 160 9.98 3.35 4.50
C THR A 160 9.62 3.26 3.03
N CYS A 161 8.61 3.98 2.60
CA CYS A 161 8.33 4.22 1.18
C CYS A 161 8.37 5.71 0.88
N LYS A 162 8.68 6.05 -0.35
CA LYS A 162 8.63 7.43 -0.86
C LYS A 162 7.20 7.81 -1.21
N LEU A 163 6.73 8.97 -0.75
CA LEU A 163 5.47 9.61 -1.11
C LEU A 163 5.70 11.02 -1.67
#